data_1cc889f2f82a5c7475230e37928566aa
#
_entry.id   1cc889f2f82a5c7475230e37928566aa
#
_cell.length_a   1.000
_cell.length_b   1.000
_cell.length_c   1.000
_cell.angle_alpha   90.00
_cell.angle_beta   90.00
_cell.angle_gamma   90.00
#
_symmetry.space_group_name_H-M   'P 1'
#
loop_
_entity.id
_entity.type
_entity.pdbx_description
1 polymer ?
#
loop_
_entity_poly.entity_id
_entity_poly.type
_entity_poly.pdbx_seq_one_letter_code
_entity_poly.pdbx_strand_id
1 'polypeptide(L)'
;MILTLVLLSIGALLFLVIAYNVVQQYKQKAEAEKRHAIARHKTVADETEEVLLNVNLVPFSKNMVLLLQHRILDAYRAIVQVMPNNQIKQRIADVQIQIKNVQENYSSQDEGHFKTQESDRQAIQMLQLVKKLRAVLRVEHNKGKIDPQGFAQEERRLELMQLKINISNLVKRAMDARIQGQYGTCRQLYTKGLSAMASVGDKDPYLLAREEDMRQGLKELEELQQQNSAQDQQNIKDKEADELDVLFQPKKKW
;
A
#
# COMPACT_ATOMS: atom_id res chain seq x y z
N MET A 1 33.74 -66.34 31.12
CA MET A 1 33.55 -66.37 29.66
C MET A 1 32.12 -66.05 29.25
N ILE A 2 31.06 -66.73 29.74
CA ILE A 2 29.65 -66.46 29.36
C ILE A 2 29.22 -65.04 29.74
N LEU A 3 29.54 -64.56 30.92
CA LEU A 3 29.15 -63.22 31.43
C LEU A 3 29.76 -62.08 30.60
N THR A 4 31.01 -62.24 30.16
CA THR A 4 31.68 -61.25 29.27
C THR A 4 31.05 -61.21 27.90
N LEU A 5 30.61 -62.33 27.37
CA LEU A 5 29.95 -62.41 26.05
C LEU A 5 28.54 -61.81 26.09
N VAL A 6 27.79 -62.00 27.19
CA VAL A 6 26.49 -61.39 27.44
C VAL A 6 26.64 -59.83 27.55
N LEU A 7 27.65 -59.40 28.30
CA LEU A 7 27.88 -57.88 28.46
C LEU A 7 28.25 -57.24 27.15
N LEU A 8 29.03 -57.95 26.31
CA LEU A 8 29.43 -57.45 24.98
C LEU A 8 28.22 -57.38 24.01
N SER A 9 27.31 -58.38 24.08
CA SER A 9 26.07 -58.38 23.30
C SER A 9 25.13 -57.24 23.69
N ILE A 10 25.00 -56.94 24.98
CA ILE A 10 24.19 -55.82 25.48
C ILE A 10 24.80 -54.49 25.02
N GLY A 11 26.12 -54.33 25.13
CA GLY A 11 26.82 -53.14 24.63
C GLY A 11 26.61 -52.89 23.13
N ALA A 12 26.71 -53.95 22.33
CA ALA A 12 26.45 -53.92 20.89
C ALA A 12 24.99 -53.51 20.56
N LEU A 13 24.01 -54.04 21.30
CA LEU A 13 22.61 -53.66 21.15
C LEU A 13 22.36 -52.17 21.50
N LEU A 14 22.92 -51.70 22.59
CA LEU A 14 22.80 -50.30 22.98
C LEU A 14 23.43 -49.37 21.92
N PHE A 15 24.60 -49.75 21.40
CA PHE A 15 25.24 -48.99 20.33
C PHE A 15 24.37 -48.92 19.08
N LEU A 16 23.76 -50.02 18.65
CA LEU A 16 22.82 -50.05 17.52
C LEU A 16 21.60 -49.17 17.74
N VAL A 17 21.03 -49.17 18.93
CA VAL A 17 19.88 -48.29 19.27
C VAL A 17 20.29 -46.80 19.21
N ILE A 18 21.44 -46.44 19.72
CA ILE A 18 21.94 -45.08 19.68
C ILE A 18 22.20 -44.66 18.22
N ALA A 19 22.86 -45.49 17.42
CA ALA A 19 23.13 -45.26 16.02
C ALA A 19 21.82 -45.09 15.23
N TYR A 20 20.83 -45.94 15.47
CA TYR A 20 19.52 -45.83 14.86
C TYR A 20 18.82 -44.51 15.22
N ASN A 21 18.81 -44.12 16.49
CA ASN A 21 18.23 -42.85 16.94
C ASN A 21 18.92 -41.64 16.31
N VAL A 22 20.23 -41.64 16.20
CA VAL A 22 20.99 -40.57 15.55
C VAL A 22 20.60 -40.46 14.07
N VAL A 23 20.54 -41.56 13.34
CA VAL A 23 20.11 -41.56 11.92
C VAL A 23 18.68 -41.09 11.77
N GLN A 24 17.78 -41.49 12.66
CA GLN A 24 16.39 -41.00 12.65
C GLN A 24 16.31 -39.50 12.92
N GLN A 25 17.06 -38.98 13.88
CA GLN A 25 17.12 -37.54 14.14
C GLN A 25 17.63 -36.76 12.94
N TYR A 26 18.67 -37.24 12.24
CA TYR A 26 19.18 -36.60 11.03
C TYR A 26 18.13 -36.59 9.91
N LYS A 27 17.42 -37.69 9.69
CA LYS A 27 16.33 -37.75 8.70
C LYS A 27 15.21 -36.76 9.04
N GLN A 28 14.77 -36.76 10.31
CA GLN A 28 13.72 -35.84 10.75
C GLN A 28 14.10 -34.36 10.58
N LYS A 29 15.35 -33.98 10.92
CA LYS A 29 15.86 -32.64 10.72
C LYS A 29 15.88 -32.24 9.22
N ALA A 30 16.40 -33.14 8.38
CA ALA A 30 16.45 -32.92 6.93
C ALA A 30 15.05 -32.77 6.32
N GLU A 31 14.09 -33.56 6.75
CA GLU A 31 12.68 -33.41 6.32
C GLU A 31 12.04 -32.14 6.86
N ALA A 32 12.31 -31.74 8.10
CA ALA A 32 11.82 -30.49 8.67
C ALA A 32 12.38 -29.27 7.90
N GLU A 33 13.68 -29.28 7.59
CA GLU A 33 14.30 -28.23 6.78
C GLU A 33 13.68 -28.14 5.38
N LYS A 34 13.45 -29.26 4.71
CA LYS A 34 12.75 -29.30 3.41
C LYS A 34 11.33 -28.73 3.52
N ARG A 35 10.57 -29.10 4.53
CA ARG A 35 9.21 -28.56 4.76
C ARG A 35 9.25 -27.05 5.01
N HIS A 36 10.20 -26.58 5.81
CA HIS A 36 10.38 -25.13 6.04
C HIS A 36 10.76 -24.37 4.78
N ALA A 37 11.66 -24.91 3.96
CA ALA A 37 12.02 -24.32 2.69
C ALA A 37 10.82 -24.22 1.74
N ILE A 38 10.05 -25.30 1.61
CA ILE A 38 8.82 -25.32 0.80
C ILE A 38 7.80 -24.31 1.32
N ALA A 39 7.53 -24.27 2.63
CA ALA A 39 6.59 -23.36 3.24
C ALA A 39 6.98 -21.90 2.97
N ARG A 40 8.27 -21.57 3.13
CA ARG A 40 8.79 -20.23 2.86
C ARG A 40 8.56 -19.79 1.40
N HIS A 41 8.90 -20.65 0.44
CA HIS A 41 8.70 -20.34 -0.98
C HIS A 41 7.22 -20.28 -1.35
N LYS A 42 6.38 -21.14 -0.75
CA LYS A 42 4.94 -21.10 -0.95
C LYS A 42 4.35 -19.79 -0.44
N THR A 43 4.72 -19.34 0.77
CA THR A 43 4.28 -18.04 1.30
C THR A 43 4.64 -16.90 0.36
N VAL A 44 5.86 -16.89 -0.21
CA VAL A 44 6.28 -15.87 -1.19
C VAL A 44 5.40 -15.90 -2.44
N ALA A 45 5.05 -17.08 -2.96
CA ALA A 45 4.16 -17.21 -4.10
C ALA A 45 2.74 -16.71 -3.78
N ASP A 46 2.15 -17.22 -2.69
CA ASP A 46 0.79 -16.89 -2.26
C ASP A 46 0.63 -15.37 -1.98
N GLU A 47 1.58 -14.75 -1.26
CA GLU A 47 1.57 -13.30 -1.00
C GLU A 47 1.69 -12.48 -2.30
N THR A 48 2.46 -12.96 -3.27
CA THR A 48 2.64 -12.26 -4.54
C THR A 48 1.41 -12.42 -5.44
N GLU A 49 0.77 -13.59 -5.43
CA GLU A 49 -0.51 -13.82 -6.11
C GLU A 49 -1.61 -12.93 -5.51
N GLU A 50 -1.69 -12.81 -4.18
CA GLU A 50 -2.62 -11.89 -3.50
C GLU A 50 -2.42 -10.44 -3.96
N VAL A 51 -1.17 -10.00 -4.11
CA VAL A 51 -0.88 -8.66 -4.61
C VAL A 51 -1.36 -8.49 -6.05
N LEU A 52 -1.17 -9.49 -6.92
CA LEU A 52 -1.65 -9.45 -8.32
C LEU A 52 -3.17 -9.41 -8.43
N LEU A 53 -3.92 -10.06 -7.52
CA LEU A 53 -5.39 -10.01 -7.50
C LEU A 53 -5.92 -8.60 -7.22
N ASN A 54 -5.13 -7.75 -6.59
CA ASN A 54 -5.49 -6.38 -6.24
C ASN A 54 -5.14 -5.33 -7.33
N VAL A 55 -4.82 -5.76 -8.55
CA VAL A 55 -4.50 -4.85 -9.69
C VAL A 55 -5.60 -3.84 -10.00
N ASN A 56 -6.85 -4.15 -9.67
CA ASN A 56 -7.99 -3.25 -9.87
C ASN A 56 -8.04 -2.08 -8.89
N LEU A 57 -7.32 -2.15 -7.76
CA LEU A 57 -7.26 -1.09 -6.77
C LEU A 57 -6.24 -0.01 -7.16
N VAL A 58 -5.12 -0.42 -7.74
CA VAL A 58 -4.02 0.45 -8.15
C VAL A 58 -3.53 -0.01 -9.52
N PRO A 59 -3.40 0.87 -10.53
CA PRO A 59 -2.91 0.48 -11.84
C PRO A 59 -1.44 0.06 -11.75
N PHE A 60 -1.13 -1.15 -12.21
CA PHE A 60 0.23 -1.66 -12.27
C PHE A 60 0.85 -1.35 -13.63
N SER A 61 2.18 -1.12 -13.65
CA SER A 61 2.94 -1.08 -14.90
C SER A 61 3.14 -2.49 -15.45
N LYS A 62 3.40 -2.58 -16.75
CA LYS A 62 3.80 -3.84 -17.38
C LYS A 62 5.03 -4.44 -16.68
N ASN A 63 6.03 -3.61 -16.37
CA ASN A 63 7.25 -4.04 -15.69
C ASN A 63 6.98 -4.59 -14.30
N MET A 64 6.09 -3.93 -13.53
CA MET A 64 5.70 -4.41 -12.21
C MET A 64 4.97 -5.75 -12.28
N VAL A 65 4.02 -5.92 -13.21
CA VAL A 65 3.32 -7.20 -13.39
C VAL A 65 4.29 -8.31 -13.77
N LEU A 66 5.21 -8.06 -14.71
CA LEU A 66 6.25 -9.03 -15.10
C LEU A 66 7.15 -9.39 -13.92
N LEU A 67 7.58 -8.41 -13.12
CA LEU A 67 8.40 -8.64 -11.93
C LEU A 67 7.70 -9.56 -10.93
N LEU A 68 6.42 -9.31 -10.66
CA LEU A 68 5.60 -10.13 -9.76
C LEU A 68 5.42 -11.55 -10.31
N GLN A 69 5.14 -11.70 -11.62
CA GLN A 69 5.02 -13.02 -12.26
C GLN A 69 6.35 -13.80 -12.21
N HIS A 70 7.47 -13.15 -12.47
CA HIS A 70 8.78 -13.79 -12.36
C HIS A 70 9.10 -14.20 -10.92
N ARG A 71 8.70 -13.41 -9.92
CA ARG A 71 8.86 -13.75 -8.51
C ARG A 71 8.07 -15.01 -8.13
N ILE A 72 6.84 -15.16 -8.61
CA ILE A 72 6.02 -16.38 -8.43
C ILE A 72 6.69 -17.57 -9.11
N LEU A 73 7.14 -17.40 -10.35
CA LEU A 73 7.83 -18.42 -11.12
C LEU A 73 9.08 -18.95 -10.41
N ASP A 74 9.91 -18.04 -9.87
CA ASP A 74 11.12 -18.39 -9.14
C ASP A 74 10.79 -19.13 -7.83
N ALA A 75 9.73 -18.71 -7.13
CA ALA A 75 9.26 -19.40 -5.93
C ALA A 75 8.81 -20.83 -6.23
N TYR A 76 8.00 -21.05 -7.28
CA TYR A 76 7.58 -22.41 -7.66
C TYR A 76 8.75 -23.27 -8.16
N ARG A 77 9.70 -22.71 -8.91
CA ARG A 77 10.93 -23.43 -9.31
C ARG A 77 11.72 -23.89 -8.10
N ALA A 78 11.89 -23.03 -7.10
CA ALA A 78 12.59 -23.40 -5.87
C ALA A 78 11.88 -24.54 -5.11
N ILE A 79 10.54 -24.56 -5.08
CA ILE A 79 9.78 -25.65 -4.47
C ILE A 79 10.02 -26.98 -5.22
N VAL A 80 9.98 -26.97 -6.57
CA VAL A 80 10.19 -28.17 -7.38
C VAL A 80 11.62 -28.74 -7.20
N GLN A 81 12.63 -27.91 -6.97
CA GLN A 81 13.99 -28.35 -6.67
C GLN A 81 14.09 -29.10 -5.35
N VAL A 82 13.30 -28.69 -4.33
CA VAL A 82 13.28 -29.35 -3.01
C VAL A 82 12.42 -30.62 -3.06
N MET A 83 11.26 -30.55 -3.70
CA MET A 83 10.30 -31.68 -3.81
C MET A 83 9.60 -31.62 -5.18
N PRO A 84 9.98 -32.50 -6.12
CA PRO A 84 9.32 -32.63 -7.40
C PRO A 84 7.84 -32.98 -7.25
N ASN A 85 6.96 -32.11 -7.75
CA ASN A 85 5.51 -32.30 -7.74
C ASN A 85 4.93 -31.90 -9.11
N ASN A 86 4.11 -32.76 -9.70
CA ASN A 86 3.51 -32.52 -11.01
C ASN A 86 2.52 -31.37 -11.00
N GLN A 87 1.79 -31.13 -9.90
CA GLN A 87 0.89 -30.00 -9.76
C GLN A 87 1.64 -28.67 -9.82
N ILE A 88 2.80 -28.59 -9.15
CA ILE A 88 3.63 -27.36 -9.18
C ILE A 88 4.28 -27.17 -10.55
N LYS A 89 4.66 -28.24 -11.25
CA LYS A 89 5.15 -28.14 -12.63
C LYS A 89 4.08 -27.57 -13.57
N GLN A 90 2.82 -27.96 -13.40
CA GLN A 90 1.71 -27.39 -14.15
C GLN A 90 1.51 -25.91 -13.83
N ARG A 91 1.56 -25.51 -12.55
CA ARG A 91 1.52 -24.09 -12.15
C ARG A 91 2.65 -23.27 -12.78
N ILE A 92 3.86 -23.83 -12.87
CA ILE A 92 4.99 -23.18 -13.56
C ILE A 92 4.64 -22.93 -15.03
N ALA A 93 4.07 -23.92 -15.72
CA ALA A 93 3.66 -23.76 -17.13
C ALA A 93 2.58 -22.66 -17.28
N ASP A 94 1.58 -22.64 -16.40
CA ASP A 94 0.51 -21.66 -16.39
C ASP A 94 1.07 -20.22 -16.20
N VAL A 95 1.98 -20.04 -15.23
CA VAL A 95 2.64 -18.74 -14.99
C VAL A 95 3.50 -18.31 -16.19
N GLN A 96 4.18 -19.24 -16.86
CA GLN A 96 4.94 -18.93 -18.07
C GLN A 96 4.05 -18.45 -19.23
N ILE A 97 2.86 -19.06 -19.39
CA ILE A 97 1.86 -18.60 -20.36
C ILE A 97 1.38 -17.19 -19.99
N GLN A 98 1.09 -16.93 -18.70
CA GLN A 98 0.69 -15.60 -18.23
C GLN A 98 1.77 -14.54 -18.50
N ILE A 99 3.04 -14.85 -18.26
CA ILE A 99 4.17 -13.95 -18.58
C ILE A 99 4.18 -13.59 -20.06
N LYS A 100 4.04 -14.57 -20.97
CA LYS A 100 3.96 -14.32 -22.41
C LYS A 100 2.78 -13.42 -22.76
N ASN A 101 1.60 -13.71 -22.23
CA ASN A 101 0.41 -12.89 -22.45
C ASN A 101 0.62 -11.45 -21.99
N VAL A 102 1.25 -11.23 -20.84
CA VAL A 102 1.59 -9.90 -20.35
C VAL A 102 2.60 -9.21 -21.26
N GLN A 103 3.60 -9.94 -21.76
CA GLN A 103 4.61 -9.39 -22.70
C GLN A 103 4.00 -8.93 -24.02
N GLU A 104 3.03 -9.67 -24.54
CA GLU A 104 2.45 -9.42 -25.85
C GLU A 104 1.25 -8.46 -25.79
N ASN A 105 0.37 -8.61 -24.81
CA ASN A 105 -0.97 -8.01 -24.82
C ASN A 105 -1.21 -7.02 -23.68
N TYR A 106 -0.26 -6.83 -22.73
CA TYR A 106 -0.52 -5.93 -21.60
C TYR A 106 -0.49 -4.48 -22.04
N SER A 107 -1.65 -3.86 -22.04
CA SER A 107 -1.79 -2.40 -22.09
C SER A 107 -1.79 -1.87 -20.66
N SER A 108 -0.81 -1.06 -20.30
CA SER A 108 -0.84 -0.34 -19.03
C SER A 108 -2.08 0.53 -18.99
N GLN A 109 -2.89 0.41 -17.94
CA GLN A 109 -3.98 1.36 -17.73
C GLN A 109 -3.37 2.75 -17.67
N ASP A 110 -3.96 3.67 -18.44
CA ASP A 110 -3.50 5.05 -18.53
C ASP A 110 -3.28 5.64 -17.14
N GLU A 111 -2.09 6.16 -16.88
CA GLU A 111 -1.72 6.81 -15.63
C GLU A 111 -2.59 8.04 -15.32
N GLY A 112 -3.29 8.56 -16.35
CA GLY A 112 -4.27 9.65 -16.22
C GLY A 112 -5.59 9.26 -15.56
N HIS A 113 -5.96 7.98 -15.55
CA HIS A 113 -7.20 7.50 -14.95
C HIS A 113 -7.01 7.01 -13.51
N PHE A 114 -6.56 7.91 -12.64
CA PHE A 114 -6.54 7.59 -11.21
C PHE A 114 -7.97 7.50 -10.67
N LYS A 115 -8.39 6.29 -10.27
CA LYS A 115 -9.71 6.08 -9.68
C LYS A 115 -9.74 6.65 -8.26
N THR A 116 -10.56 7.68 -8.07
CA THR A 116 -10.76 8.32 -6.76
C THR A 116 -11.36 7.32 -5.78
N GLN A 117 -10.88 7.33 -4.53
CA GLN A 117 -11.37 6.43 -3.49
C GLN A 117 -12.78 6.83 -3.05
N GLU A 118 -13.65 5.84 -2.88
CA GLU A 118 -15.02 6.02 -2.38
C GLU A 118 -15.08 6.10 -0.85
N SER A 119 -14.10 5.51 -0.16
CA SER A 119 -14.05 5.44 1.30
C SER A 119 -12.62 5.52 1.84
N ASP A 120 -12.47 5.98 3.11
CA ASP A 120 -11.19 5.99 3.82
C ASP A 120 -10.59 4.57 3.95
N ARG A 121 -11.44 3.55 4.08
CA ARG A 121 -11.03 2.14 4.12
C ARG A 121 -10.33 1.73 2.81
N GLN A 122 -10.91 2.14 1.68
CA GLN A 122 -10.31 1.86 0.37
C GLN A 122 -8.98 2.59 0.20
N ALA A 123 -8.86 3.85 0.65
CA ALA A 123 -7.60 4.58 0.65
C ALA A 123 -6.51 3.85 1.45
N ILE A 124 -6.86 3.33 2.64
CA ILE A 124 -5.93 2.55 3.47
C ILE A 124 -5.49 1.27 2.76
N GLN A 125 -6.41 0.54 2.12
CA GLN A 125 -6.08 -0.67 1.35
C GLN A 125 -5.14 -0.36 0.19
N MET A 126 -5.40 0.71 -0.57
CA MET A 126 -4.53 1.15 -1.67
C MET A 126 -3.12 1.53 -1.16
N LEU A 127 -3.02 2.27 -0.05
CA LEU A 127 -1.73 2.62 0.55
C LEU A 127 -0.96 1.38 1.04
N GLN A 128 -1.64 0.41 1.64
CA GLN A 128 -1.04 -0.86 2.05
C GLN A 128 -0.52 -1.64 0.84
N LEU A 129 -1.30 -1.67 -0.25
CA LEU A 129 -0.89 -2.31 -1.50
C LEU A 129 0.36 -1.65 -2.10
N VAL A 130 0.38 -0.32 -2.20
CA VAL A 130 1.56 0.43 -2.68
C VAL A 130 2.78 0.15 -1.80
N LYS A 131 2.60 0.10 -0.48
CA LYS A 131 3.68 -0.25 0.46
C LYS A 131 4.21 -1.68 0.24
N LYS A 132 3.32 -2.66 0.02
CA LYS A 132 3.69 -4.05 -0.31
C LYS A 132 4.47 -4.09 -1.63
N LEU A 133 4.00 -3.38 -2.67
CA LEU A 133 4.69 -3.30 -3.97
C LEU A 133 6.09 -2.72 -3.86
N ARG A 134 6.28 -1.62 -3.12
CA ARG A 134 7.60 -1.03 -2.88
C ARG A 134 8.53 -1.99 -2.13
N ALA A 135 8.02 -2.72 -1.16
CA ALA A 135 8.80 -3.72 -0.45
C ALA A 135 9.26 -4.86 -1.38
N VAL A 136 8.36 -5.38 -2.23
CA VAL A 136 8.69 -6.40 -3.23
C VAL A 136 9.71 -5.88 -4.23
N LEU A 137 9.51 -4.67 -4.76
CA LEU A 137 10.41 -4.03 -5.72
C LEU A 137 11.84 -3.93 -5.18
N ARG A 138 12.02 -3.50 -3.92
CA ARG A 138 13.32 -3.41 -3.25
C ARG A 138 13.96 -4.77 -3.04
N VAL A 139 13.18 -5.78 -2.66
CA VAL A 139 13.68 -7.16 -2.48
C VAL A 139 14.18 -7.74 -3.81
N GLU A 140 13.43 -7.54 -4.90
CA GLU A 140 13.82 -8.07 -6.21
C GLU A 140 14.98 -7.28 -6.83
N HIS A 141 15.08 -5.97 -6.58
CA HIS A 141 16.25 -5.17 -6.95
C HIS A 141 17.52 -5.66 -6.23
N ASN A 142 17.45 -5.92 -4.92
CA ASN A 142 18.58 -6.45 -4.15
C ASN A 142 19.03 -7.85 -4.62
N LYS A 143 18.14 -8.60 -5.27
CA LYS A 143 18.47 -9.90 -5.92
C LYS A 143 19.02 -9.73 -7.33
N GLY A 144 19.13 -8.50 -7.85
CA GLY A 144 19.56 -8.22 -9.22
C GLY A 144 18.56 -8.62 -10.30
N LYS A 145 17.26 -8.72 -9.96
CA LYS A 145 16.18 -9.11 -10.90
C LYS A 145 15.62 -7.94 -11.71
N ILE A 146 15.91 -6.74 -11.30
CA ILE A 146 15.56 -5.50 -12.01
C ILE A 146 16.79 -4.61 -12.09
N ASP A 147 16.97 -3.98 -13.23
CA ASP A 147 18.05 -3.03 -13.47
C ASP A 147 17.84 -1.72 -12.65
N PRO A 148 18.91 -0.97 -12.34
CA PRO A 148 18.81 0.24 -11.54
C PRO A 148 17.89 1.31 -12.15
N GLN A 149 17.83 1.42 -13.47
CA GLN A 149 16.98 2.39 -14.14
C GLN A 149 15.51 2.01 -14.03
N GLY A 150 15.16 0.76 -14.28
CA GLY A 150 13.81 0.23 -14.12
C GLY A 150 13.34 0.30 -12.66
N PHE A 151 14.26 0.03 -11.71
CA PHE A 151 13.96 0.21 -10.28
C PHE A 151 13.62 1.67 -9.96
N ALA A 152 14.43 2.63 -10.41
CA ALA A 152 14.20 4.05 -10.14
C ALA A 152 12.86 4.56 -10.74
N GLN A 153 12.53 4.11 -11.95
CA GLN A 153 11.26 4.44 -12.62
C GLN A 153 10.06 3.90 -11.83
N GLU A 154 10.09 2.62 -11.44
CA GLU A 154 9.00 2.00 -10.70
C GLU A 154 8.86 2.55 -9.27
N GLU A 155 9.98 2.83 -8.58
CA GLU A 155 9.96 3.45 -7.24
C GLU A 155 9.34 4.85 -7.33
N ARG A 156 9.73 5.66 -8.32
CA ARG A 156 9.14 6.99 -8.57
C ARG A 156 7.65 6.91 -8.88
N ARG A 157 7.24 5.95 -9.70
CA ARG A 157 5.84 5.71 -10.04
C ARG A 157 5.01 5.37 -8.79
N LEU A 158 5.51 4.49 -7.93
CA LEU A 158 4.84 4.11 -6.69
C LEU A 158 4.80 5.28 -5.67
N GLU A 159 5.81 6.14 -5.64
CA GLU A 159 5.79 7.37 -4.83
C GLU A 159 4.71 8.35 -5.29
N LEU A 160 4.62 8.61 -6.59
CA LEU A 160 3.55 9.43 -7.16
C LEU A 160 2.17 8.82 -6.89
N MET A 161 2.03 7.50 -7.00
CA MET A 161 0.79 6.80 -6.68
C MET A 161 0.41 6.98 -5.21
N GLN A 162 1.36 6.83 -4.30
CA GLN A 162 1.14 7.07 -2.87
C GLN A 162 0.69 8.52 -2.61
N LEU A 163 1.31 9.47 -3.28
CA LEU A 163 0.93 10.89 -3.18
C LEU A 163 -0.49 11.12 -3.69
N LYS A 164 -0.85 10.59 -4.88
CA LYS A 164 -2.21 10.69 -5.43
C LYS A 164 -3.27 10.17 -4.47
N ILE A 165 -3.03 9.00 -3.86
CA ILE A 165 -3.95 8.43 -2.88
C ILE A 165 -4.12 9.35 -1.67
N ASN A 166 -3.02 9.87 -1.13
CA ASN A 166 -3.04 10.78 0.01
C ASN A 166 -3.78 12.08 -0.30
N ILE A 167 -3.47 12.69 -1.46
CA ILE A 167 -4.10 13.94 -1.90
C ILE A 167 -5.60 13.76 -2.14
N SER A 168 -5.99 12.68 -2.84
CA SER A 168 -7.41 12.36 -3.05
C SER A 168 -8.18 12.22 -1.72
N ASN A 169 -7.57 11.53 -0.74
CA ASN A 169 -8.17 11.37 0.59
C ASN A 169 -8.26 12.72 1.34
N LEU A 170 -7.22 13.57 1.25
CA LEU A 170 -7.24 14.91 1.87
C LEU A 170 -8.33 15.79 1.26
N VAL A 171 -8.46 15.82 -0.07
CA VAL A 171 -9.51 16.59 -0.77
C VAL A 171 -10.90 16.13 -0.34
N LYS A 172 -11.13 14.81 -0.34
CA LYS A 172 -12.41 14.25 0.10
C LYS A 172 -12.76 14.69 1.53
N ARG A 173 -11.84 14.51 2.47
CA ARG A 173 -12.05 14.90 3.87
C ARG A 173 -12.22 16.42 4.03
N ALA A 174 -11.57 17.22 3.20
CA ALA A 174 -11.76 18.66 3.18
C ALA A 174 -13.15 19.05 2.70
N MET A 175 -13.67 18.37 1.66
CA MET A 175 -15.04 18.53 1.19
C MET A 175 -16.07 18.14 2.27
N ASP A 176 -15.87 17.01 2.93
CA ASP A 176 -16.72 16.57 4.03
C ASP A 176 -16.73 17.58 5.20
N ALA A 177 -15.55 18.11 5.57
CA ALA A 177 -15.43 19.15 6.58
C ALA A 177 -16.12 20.45 6.16
N ARG A 178 -16.06 20.82 4.89
CA ARG A 178 -16.77 21.98 4.33
C ARG A 178 -18.30 21.83 4.45
N ILE A 179 -18.82 20.66 4.08
CA ILE A 179 -20.26 20.35 4.19
C ILE A 179 -20.73 20.43 5.65
N GLN A 180 -19.88 20.03 6.60
CA GLN A 180 -20.16 20.08 8.03
C GLN A 180 -19.96 21.49 8.64
N GLY A 181 -19.60 22.50 7.85
CA GLY A 181 -19.31 23.85 8.34
C GLY A 181 -17.99 24.00 9.08
N GLN A 182 -17.13 22.98 9.07
CA GLN A 182 -15.83 22.97 9.76
C GLN A 182 -14.75 23.66 8.88
N TYR A 183 -14.89 24.94 8.61
CA TYR A 183 -14.03 25.68 7.68
C TYR A 183 -12.55 25.68 8.11
N GLY A 184 -12.26 25.75 9.42
CA GLY A 184 -10.91 25.65 9.95
C GLY A 184 -10.22 24.33 9.62
N THR A 185 -10.92 23.21 9.78
CA THR A 185 -10.45 21.86 9.41
C THR A 185 -10.24 21.74 7.91
N CYS A 186 -11.17 22.24 7.10
CA CYS A 186 -11.07 22.26 5.65
C CYS A 186 -9.80 22.99 5.19
N ARG A 187 -9.54 24.19 5.73
CA ARG A 187 -8.33 24.99 5.46
C ARG A 187 -7.05 24.23 5.80
N GLN A 188 -6.99 23.60 6.97
CA GLN A 188 -5.83 22.81 7.39
C GLN A 188 -5.55 21.63 6.44
N LEU A 189 -6.60 20.93 5.99
CA LEU A 189 -6.48 19.80 5.07
C LEU A 189 -5.97 20.24 3.69
N TYR A 190 -6.48 21.35 3.14
CA TYR A 190 -5.98 21.91 1.87
C TYR A 190 -4.52 22.36 1.99
N THR A 191 -4.15 23.08 3.05
CA THR A 191 -2.77 23.52 3.29
C THR A 191 -1.83 22.34 3.41
N LYS A 192 -2.23 21.27 4.12
CA LYS A 192 -1.45 20.05 4.23
C LYS A 192 -1.26 19.36 2.88
N GLY A 193 -2.30 19.33 2.05
CA GLY A 193 -2.23 18.78 0.70
C GLY A 193 -1.26 19.56 -0.20
N LEU A 194 -1.36 20.87 -0.20
CA LEU A 194 -0.46 21.76 -0.97
C LEU A 194 1.00 21.61 -0.51
N SER A 195 1.26 21.54 0.81
CA SER A 195 2.60 21.31 1.35
C SER A 195 3.18 19.96 0.92
N ALA A 196 2.37 18.90 0.90
CA ALA A 196 2.80 17.58 0.44
C ALA A 196 3.14 17.58 -1.06
N MET A 197 2.42 18.35 -1.88
CA MET A 197 2.70 18.49 -3.31
C MET A 197 3.87 19.41 -3.63
N ALA A 198 4.20 20.37 -2.76
CA ALA A 198 5.33 21.29 -2.96
C ALA A 198 6.69 20.58 -3.00
N SER A 199 6.82 19.43 -2.33
CA SER A 199 8.06 18.63 -2.31
C SER A 199 8.30 17.82 -3.60
N VAL A 200 7.34 17.80 -4.54
CA VAL A 200 7.40 16.99 -5.77
C VAL A 200 7.62 17.88 -6.97
N GLY A 201 8.76 17.70 -7.67
CA GLY A 201 9.12 18.48 -8.84
C GLY A 201 8.27 18.14 -10.07
N ASP A 202 8.17 16.85 -10.41
CA ASP A 202 7.40 16.38 -11.57
C ASP A 202 6.00 15.96 -11.13
N LYS A 203 5.04 16.85 -11.34
CA LYS A 203 3.63 16.59 -11.08
C LYS A 203 2.95 16.17 -12.37
N ASP A 204 2.19 15.11 -12.31
CA ASP A 204 1.35 14.71 -13.43
C ASP A 204 0.07 15.57 -13.53
N PRO A 205 -0.67 15.50 -14.64
CA PRO A 205 -1.88 16.31 -14.86
C PRO A 205 -2.92 16.17 -13.74
N TYR A 206 -3.04 14.98 -13.14
CA TYR A 206 -3.95 14.75 -12.01
C TYR A 206 -3.56 15.58 -10.78
N LEU A 207 -2.28 15.56 -10.41
CA LEU A 207 -1.79 16.31 -9.25
C LEU A 207 -1.87 17.82 -9.48
N LEU A 208 -1.59 18.29 -10.72
CA LEU A 208 -1.73 19.69 -11.07
C LEU A 208 -3.18 20.17 -10.94
N ALA A 209 -4.14 19.39 -11.45
CA ALA A 209 -5.56 19.70 -11.30
C ALA A 209 -5.97 19.77 -9.81
N ARG A 210 -5.52 18.82 -8.99
CA ARG A 210 -5.82 18.80 -7.55
C ARG A 210 -5.15 19.95 -6.80
N GLU A 211 -3.98 20.38 -7.21
CA GLU A 211 -3.31 21.56 -6.65
C GLU A 211 -4.13 22.83 -6.88
N GLU A 212 -4.64 23.00 -8.10
CA GLU A 212 -5.49 24.14 -8.45
C GLU A 212 -6.81 24.11 -7.68
N ASP A 213 -7.49 22.94 -7.62
CA ASP A 213 -8.72 22.76 -6.84
C ASP A 213 -8.53 23.18 -5.37
N MET A 214 -7.40 22.79 -4.75
CA MET A 214 -7.12 23.13 -3.36
C MET A 214 -6.82 24.62 -3.18
N ARG A 215 -6.09 25.25 -4.12
CA ARG A 215 -5.81 26.70 -4.08
C ARG A 215 -7.09 27.51 -4.20
N GLN A 216 -7.94 27.13 -5.15
CA GLN A 216 -9.23 27.76 -5.33
C GLN A 216 -10.12 27.57 -4.10
N GLY A 217 -10.16 26.34 -3.53
CA GLY A 217 -10.91 26.08 -2.30
C GLY A 217 -10.44 26.91 -1.12
N LEU A 218 -9.13 27.15 -0.97
CA LEU A 218 -8.61 28.07 0.06
C LEU A 218 -9.07 29.51 -0.15
N LYS A 219 -9.04 30.00 -1.39
CA LYS A 219 -9.50 31.35 -1.74
C LYS A 219 -10.98 31.53 -1.42
N GLU A 220 -11.82 30.57 -1.80
CA GLU A 220 -13.25 30.59 -1.48
C GLU A 220 -13.51 30.61 0.05
N LEU A 221 -12.71 29.86 0.82
CA LEU A 221 -12.82 29.86 2.29
C LEU A 221 -12.41 31.22 2.90
N GLU A 222 -11.41 31.88 2.35
CA GLU A 222 -10.99 33.23 2.76
C GLU A 222 -12.06 34.28 2.46
N GLU A 223 -12.67 34.21 1.28
CA GLU A 223 -13.76 35.10 0.87
C GLU A 223 -14.98 34.91 1.78
N LEU A 224 -15.37 33.67 2.08
CA LEU A 224 -16.47 33.36 3.03
C LEU A 224 -16.17 33.89 4.43
N GLN A 225 -14.95 33.77 4.91
CA GLN A 225 -14.57 34.29 6.22
C GLN A 225 -14.64 35.81 6.27
N GLN A 226 -14.20 36.50 5.20
CA GLN A 226 -14.29 37.94 5.11
C GLN A 226 -15.75 38.41 5.07
N GLN A 227 -16.62 37.75 4.29
CA GLN A 227 -18.06 38.09 4.21
C GLN A 227 -18.75 37.91 5.59
N ASN A 228 -18.49 36.77 6.26
CA ASN A 228 -19.06 36.54 7.60
C ASN A 228 -18.58 37.60 8.61
N SER A 229 -17.29 37.96 8.60
CA SER A 229 -16.74 38.98 9.48
C SER A 229 -17.33 40.36 9.21
N ALA A 230 -17.53 40.71 7.93
CA ALA A 230 -18.17 41.97 7.56
C ALA A 230 -19.65 42.01 8.00
N GLN A 231 -20.38 40.93 7.85
CA GLN A 231 -21.77 40.80 8.26
C GLN A 231 -21.92 40.88 9.77
N ASP A 232 -21.03 40.22 10.53
CA ASP A 232 -21.00 40.28 11.98
C ASP A 232 -20.72 41.71 12.49
N GLN A 233 -19.78 42.44 11.85
CA GLN A 233 -19.51 43.85 12.17
C GLN A 233 -20.71 44.74 11.87
N GLN A 234 -21.43 44.47 10.79
CA GLN A 234 -22.64 45.22 10.43
C GLN A 234 -23.77 44.94 11.44
N ASN A 235 -23.99 43.70 11.80
CA ASN A 235 -24.97 43.30 12.82
C ASN A 235 -24.67 43.91 14.20
N ILE A 236 -23.38 44.06 14.56
CA ILE A 236 -22.99 44.73 15.82
C ILE A 236 -23.32 46.21 15.75
N LYS A 237 -22.97 46.91 14.63
CA LYS A 237 -23.29 48.32 14.46
C LYS A 237 -24.77 48.61 14.44
N ASP A 238 -25.58 47.72 13.82
CA ASP A 238 -27.02 47.87 13.76
C ASP A 238 -27.65 47.69 15.18
N LYS A 239 -27.15 46.75 15.96
CA LYS A 239 -27.56 46.55 17.37
C LYS A 239 -27.18 47.75 18.25
N GLU A 240 -25.97 48.29 18.10
CA GLU A 240 -25.52 49.48 18.82
C GLU A 240 -26.35 50.72 18.43
N ALA A 241 -26.74 50.84 17.18
CA ALA A 241 -27.64 51.93 16.72
C ALA A 241 -29.06 51.80 17.31
N ASP A 242 -29.63 50.58 17.29
CA ASP A 242 -30.94 50.29 17.90
C ASP A 242 -30.94 50.54 19.43
N GLU A 243 -29.87 50.16 20.13
CA GLU A 243 -29.74 50.45 21.56
C GLU A 243 -29.65 51.95 21.87
N LEU A 244 -28.93 52.69 21.03
CA LEU A 244 -28.87 54.17 21.12
C LEU A 244 -30.22 54.80 20.84
N ASP A 245 -30.96 54.37 19.84
CA ASP A 245 -32.30 54.89 19.53
C ASP A 245 -33.30 54.63 20.69
N VAL A 246 -33.21 53.49 21.38
CA VAL A 246 -34.01 53.19 22.56
C VAL A 246 -33.69 54.15 23.71
N LEU A 247 -32.43 54.56 23.88
CA LEU A 247 -32.01 55.50 24.94
C LEU A 247 -32.50 56.94 24.69
N PHE A 248 -32.67 57.30 23.42
CA PHE A 248 -33.12 58.66 23.01
C PHE A 248 -34.64 58.74 22.81
N GLN A 249 -35.41 57.66 22.95
CA GLN A 249 -36.90 57.75 22.92
C GLN A 249 -37.45 58.53 24.09
N PRO A 250 -38.31 59.53 23.82
CA PRO A 250 -38.92 60.32 24.90
C PRO A 250 -39.78 59.42 25.78
N LYS A 251 -39.54 59.45 27.11
CA LYS A 251 -40.33 58.72 28.10
C LYS A 251 -41.81 58.97 27.88
N LYS A 252 -42.60 57.93 27.55
CA LYS A 252 -44.06 57.98 27.54
C LYS A 252 -44.53 58.40 28.94
N LYS A 253 -45.11 59.63 29.06
CA LYS A 253 -45.81 60.00 30.25
C LYS A 253 -47.07 59.16 30.37
N TRP A 254 -47.21 58.50 31.51
CA TRP A 254 -48.42 57.80 31.93
C TRP A 254 -49.49 58.81 32.27
#